data_c40f3f38179eff9b5ba77e4c152fa01f
#
_entry.id   c40f3f38179eff9b5ba77e4c152fa01f
#
_cell.length_a   1.000
_cell.length_b   1.000
_cell.length_c   1.000
_cell.angle_alpha   90.00
_cell.angle_beta   90.00
_cell.angle_gamma   90.00
#
_symmetry.space_group_name_H-M   'P 1'
#
loop_
_entity.id
_entity.type
_entity.pdbx_description
1 polymer ?
#
loop_
_entity_poly.entity_id
_entity_poly.type
_entity_poly.pdbx_seq_one_letter_code
_entity_poly.pdbx_strand_id
1 'polypeptide(L)'
;MDAIAIDFETANERRDSACAVGLAWIDHGRVVRRETRLIRPPELRFSPGNIRVHGILPADVRGQPNLPEAMAEFLPDLSDRLVLAHNAGFDIGVLSASLAAWGKRAPPVTYLCTVRVARQVFPHPAGCGLAKVAGRLGIRFEHHDAGEDAYACAEIALAAMRERGAASVADLPRVLKMPAVVRAGGYHPDPENLRSTAPRALGTTRNRMPSADPGLRFAIRGSTGNRYAVVLEERSTGPYLRCDCTAGLHRRRCRHVDAVVEGDVTDLVSGNFGDVERLRERLAVAGTPVEPLRVRAATERRSRAGLG
;
A
#
# COMPACT_ATOMS: atom_id res chain seq x y z
N MET A 1 -6.89 28.22 8.91
CA MET A 1 -6.29 26.85 8.88
C MET A 1 -4.86 26.95 8.39
N ASP A 2 -3.90 26.37 9.13
CA ASP A 2 -2.48 26.62 8.91
C ASP A 2 -1.84 25.60 7.97
N ALA A 3 -2.26 24.34 8.04
CA ALA A 3 -1.71 23.25 7.24
C ALA A 3 -2.69 22.08 7.16
N ILE A 4 -2.38 21.14 6.26
CA ILE A 4 -3.10 19.87 6.13
C ILE A 4 -2.10 18.72 6.00
N ALA A 5 -2.24 17.68 6.81
CA ALA A 5 -1.47 16.45 6.65
C ALA A 5 -2.24 15.47 5.76
N ILE A 6 -1.51 14.73 4.94
CA ILE A 6 -2.05 13.73 4.02
C ILE A 6 -1.21 12.45 4.11
N ASP A 7 -1.89 11.31 3.99
CA ASP A 7 -1.28 10.00 3.86
C ASP A 7 -2.08 9.14 2.89
N PHE A 8 -1.42 8.32 2.08
CA PHE A 8 -2.05 7.43 1.11
C PHE A 8 -1.68 5.98 1.35
N GLU A 9 -2.70 5.11 1.29
CA GLU A 9 -2.48 3.69 1.08
C GLU A 9 -2.62 3.34 -0.41
N THR A 10 -1.77 2.42 -0.88
CA THR A 10 -1.75 1.99 -2.27
C THR A 10 -2.06 0.51 -2.41
N ALA A 11 -2.85 0.15 -3.41
CA ALA A 11 -3.22 -1.24 -3.70
C ALA A 11 -2.01 -2.11 -4.08
N ASN A 12 -0.99 -1.51 -4.70
CA ASN A 12 0.20 -2.20 -5.18
C ASN A 12 1.40 -1.24 -5.29
N GLU A 13 2.49 -1.68 -5.92
CA GLU A 13 3.74 -0.92 -6.08
C GLU A 13 3.63 0.32 -6.99
N ARG A 14 2.52 0.48 -7.72
CA ARG A 14 2.32 1.62 -8.62
C ARG A 14 1.78 2.81 -7.84
N ARG A 15 2.26 4.00 -8.18
CA ARG A 15 1.80 5.24 -7.54
C ARG A 15 0.39 5.66 -7.95
N ASP A 16 -0.15 5.16 -9.05
CA ASP A 16 -1.51 5.42 -9.50
C ASP A 16 -2.56 4.48 -8.87
N SER A 17 -2.15 3.66 -7.92
CA SER A 17 -3.00 2.65 -7.28
C SER A 17 -3.51 3.05 -5.89
N ALA A 18 -3.73 4.35 -5.63
CA ALA A 18 -4.31 4.79 -4.36
C ALA A 18 -5.60 4.03 -4.03
N CYS A 19 -5.67 3.43 -2.82
CA CYS A 19 -6.85 2.70 -2.33
C CYS A 19 -7.45 3.30 -1.05
N ALA A 20 -6.72 4.17 -0.36
CA ALA A 20 -7.25 5.02 0.71
C ALA A 20 -6.47 6.32 0.77
N VAL A 21 -7.09 7.35 1.35
CA VAL A 21 -6.45 8.61 1.72
C VAL A 21 -6.92 9.03 3.10
N GLY A 22 -5.99 9.50 3.92
CA GLY A 22 -6.21 10.16 5.19
C GLY A 22 -5.82 11.63 5.11
N LEU A 23 -6.59 12.47 5.76
CA LEU A 23 -6.40 13.90 5.82
C LEU A 23 -6.58 14.39 7.26
N ALA A 24 -5.70 15.30 7.72
CA ALA A 24 -5.82 15.94 9.02
C ALA A 24 -5.52 17.44 8.92
N TRP A 25 -6.51 18.28 9.20
CA TRP A 25 -6.37 19.74 9.15
C TRP A 25 -5.86 20.29 10.47
N ILE A 26 -4.88 21.17 10.37
CA ILE A 26 -4.28 21.88 11.50
C ILE A 26 -4.73 23.33 11.50
N ASP A 27 -5.15 23.81 12.65
CA ASP A 27 -5.49 25.20 12.87
C ASP A 27 -5.26 25.58 14.33
N HIS A 28 -4.73 26.78 14.57
CA HIS A 28 -4.46 27.27 15.92
C HIS A 28 -3.70 26.28 16.82
N GLY A 29 -2.69 25.62 16.26
CA GLY A 29 -1.80 24.70 17.01
C GLY A 29 -2.40 23.36 17.41
N ARG A 30 -3.50 22.93 16.77
CA ARG A 30 -4.17 21.63 17.01
C ARG A 30 -4.76 21.04 15.73
N VAL A 31 -4.98 19.73 15.72
CA VAL A 31 -5.79 19.08 14.69
C VAL A 31 -7.26 19.40 14.94
N VAL A 32 -7.93 19.99 13.95
CA VAL A 32 -9.33 20.44 14.04
C VAL A 32 -10.33 19.60 13.25
N ARG A 33 -9.84 18.86 12.25
CA ARG A 33 -10.65 17.97 11.40
C ARG A 33 -9.80 16.80 10.94
N ARG A 34 -10.43 15.63 10.81
CA ARG A 34 -9.84 14.43 10.24
C ARG A 34 -10.83 13.80 9.27
N GLU A 35 -10.33 13.25 8.17
CA GLU A 35 -11.12 12.55 7.16
C GLU A 35 -10.35 11.34 6.66
N THR A 36 -11.08 10.28 6.38
CA THR A 36 -10.55 9.09 5.71
C THR A 36 -11.51 8.71 4.59
N ARG A 37 -10.97 8.39 3.41
CA ARG A 37 -11.76 7.94 2.26
C ARG A 37 -11.12 6.69 1.67
N LEU A 38 -11.91 5.66 1.45
CA LEU A 38 -11.54 4.56 0.57
C LEU A 38 -11.67 5.03 -0.89
N ILE A 39 -10.78 4.54 -1.73
CA ILE A 39 -10.65 4.97 -3.12
C ILE A 39 -10.61 3.74 -4.02
N ARG A 40 -11.39 3.76 -5.09
CA ARG A 40 -11.30 2.74 -6.14
C ARG A 40 -10.15 3.08 -7.09
N PRO A 41 -9.06 2.29 -7.10
CA PRO A 41 -7.97 2.49 -8.04
C PRO A 41 -8.41 2.16 -9.48
N PRO A 42 -7.67 2.60 -10.53
CA PRO A 42 -7.97 2.27 -11.92
C PRO A 42 -8.04 0.78 -12.18
N GLU A 43 -7.18 0.00 -11.54
CA GLU A 43 -7.15 -1.46 -11.59
C GLU A 43 -7.33 -2.03 -10.17
N LEU A 44 -8.24 -3.00 -10.02
CA LEU A 44 -8.45 -3.70 -8.74
C LEU A 44 -7.36 -4.78 -8.49
N ARG A 45 -6.12 -4.50 -8.90
CA ARG A 45 -4.96 -5.32 -8.62
C ARG A 45 -4.32 -4.87 -7.30
N PHE A 46 -4.35 -5.75 -6.32
CA PHE A 46 -3.75 -5.53 -5.00
C PHE A 46 -2.55 -6.44 -4.80
N SER A 47 -1.46 -5.93 -4.25
CA SER A 47 -0.34 -6.78 -3.86
C SER A 47 -0.55 -7.33 -2.45
N PRO A 48 -0.22 -8.60 -2.20
CA PRO A 48 -0.35 -9.18 -0.87
C PRO A 48 0.48 -8.45 0.19
N GLY A 49 1.58 -7.82 -0.25
CA GLY A 49 2.42 -7.00 0.62
C GLY A 49 1.67 -5.78 1.15
N ASN A 50 0.97 -5.07 0.27
CA ASN A 50 0.20 -3.88 0.62
C ASN A 50 -1.01 -4.23 1.48
N ILE A 51 -1.80 -5.25 1.09
CA ILE A 51 -2.92 -5.75 1.92
C ILE A 51 -2.46 -6.11 3.34
N ARG A 52 -1.30 -6.73 3.48
CA ARG A 52 -0.76 -7.09 4.81
C ARG A 52 -0.43 -5.88 5.66
N VAL A 53 -0.09 -4.77 5.03
CA VAL A 53 0.25 -3.51 5.69
C VAL A 53 -1.02 -2.81 6.17
N HIS A 54 -1.97 -2.51 5.28
CA HIS A 54 -3.14 -1.67 5.56
C HIS A 54 -4.47 -2.45 5.68
N GLY A 55 -4.51 -3.74 5.36
CA GLY A 55 -5.71 -4.57 5.50
C GLY A 55 -6.79 -4.40 4.44
N ILE A 56 -6.71 -3.38 3.58
CA ILE A 56 -7.74 -3.06 2.58
C ILE A 56 -7.74 -4.11 1.47
N LEU A 57 -8.92 -4.69 1.17
CA LEU A 57 -9.13 -5.68 0.13
C LEU A 57 -9.73 -5.07 -1.14
N PRO A 58 -9.59 -5.70 -2.31
CA PRO A 58 -10.25 -5.25 -3.55
C PRO A 58 -11.77 -5.08 -3.40
N ALA A 59 -12.41 -5.91 -2.57
CA ALA A 59 -13.85 -5.86 -2.31
C ALA A 59 -14.26 -4.57 -1.60
N ASP A 60 -13.42 -4.05 -0.70
CA ASP A 60 -13.73 -2.87 0.11
C ASP A 60 -13.80 -1.58 -0.73
N VAL A 61 -13.03 -1.56 -1.84
CA VAL A 61 -12.90 -0.38 -2.69
C VAL A 61 -13.67 -0.47 -4.01
N ARG A 62 -14.22 -1.63 -4.37
CA ARG A 62 -14.89 -1.85 -5.66
C ARG A 62 -16.02 -0.85 -5.94
N GLY A 63 -16.82 -0.54 -4.92
CA GLY A 63 -17.95 0.40 -4.98
C GLY A 63 -17.60 1.83 -4.58
N GLN A 64 -16.34 2.12 -4.27
CA GLN A 64 -15.92 3.43 -3.81
C GLN A 64 -15.69 4.41 -4.97
N PRO A 65 -15.74 5.72 -4.72
CA PRO A 65 -15.39 6.73 -5.71
C PRO A 65 -13.93 6.57 -6.16
N ASN A 66 -13.63 6.99 -7.38
CA ASN A 66 -12.24 7.12 -7.83
C ASN A 66 -11.54 8.31 -7.16
N LEU A 67 -10.22 8.44 -7.32
CA LEU A 67 -9.47 9.50 -6.64
C LEU A 67 -9.97 10.91 -6.96
N PRO A 68 -10.21 11.33 -8.23
CA PRO A 68 -10.79 12.64 -8.52
C PRO A 68 -12.11 12.91 -7.79
N GLU A 69 -12.99 11.93 -7.71
CA GLU A 69 -14.28 12.04 -7.02
C GLU A 69 -14.10 12.12 -5.51
N ALA A 70 -13.29 11.23 -4.93
CA ALA A 70 -13.03 11.17 -3.50
C ALA A 70 -12.33 12.43 -2.97
N MET A 71 -11.51 13.08 -3.80
CA MET A 71 -10.71 14.25 -3.42
C MET A 71 -11.30 15.58 -3.86
N ALA A 72 -12.40 15.60 -4.60
CA ALA A 72 -12.92 16.82 -5.23
C ALA A 72 -13.09 18.00 -4.26
N GLU A 73 -13.63 17.74 -3.07
CA GLU A 73 -13.85 18.77 -2.04
C GLU A 73 -12.56 19.22 -1.33
N PHE A 74 -11.49 18.41 -1.36
CA PHE A 74 -10.24 18.65 -0.62
C PHE A 74 -9.11 19.23 -1.48
N LEU A 75 -9.18 19.10 -2.81
CA LEU A 75 -8.13 19.60 -3.71
C LEU A 75 -7.86 21.10 -3.56
N PRO A 76 -8.88 21.98 -3.35
CA PRO A 76 -8.63 23.40 -3.06
C PRO A 76 -7.78 23.61 -1.81
N ASP A 77 -8.06 22.87 -0.74
CA ASP A 77 -7.30 22.97 0.52
C ASP A 77 -5.83 22.59 0.32
N LEU A 78 -5.53 21.58 -0.52
CA LEU A 78 -4.16 21.18 -0.83
C LEU A 78 -3.39 22.23 -1.66
N SER A 79 -4.09 23.05 -2.44
CA SER A 79 -3.48 24.16 -3.21
C SER A 79 -3.15 25.35 -2.34
N ASP A 80 -4.02 25.65 -1.39
CA ASP A 80 -4.01 26.92 -0.65
C ASP A 80 -3.23 26.84 0.66
N ARG A 81 -2.82 25.63 1.08
CA ARG A 81 -2.20 25.40 2.40
C ARG A 81 -0.87 24.69 2.28
N LEU A 82 -0.08 24.76 3.37
CA LEU A 82 1.08 23.89 3.50
C LEU A 82 0.61 22.44 3.70
N VAL A 83 1.00 21.56 2.78
CA VAL A 83 0.74 20.13 2.89
C VAL A 83 1.87 19.44 3.63
N LEU A 84 1.53 18.61 4.59
CA LEU A 84 2.45 17.78 5.35
C LEU A 84 2.27 16.31 4.93
N ALA A 85 3.35 15.56 4.81
CA ALA A 85 3.29 14.11 4.70
C ALA A 85 4.56 13.48 5.28
N HIS A 86 4.43 12.25 5.81
CA HIS A 86 5.55 11.54 6.37
C HIS A 86 6.24 10.68 5.32
N ASN A 87 7.27 11.19 4.66
CA ASN A 87 7.87 10.77 3.40
C ASN A 87 7.16 11.38 2.16
N ALA A 88 6.91 12.68 2.22
CA ALA A 88 6.05 13.44 1.32
C ALA A 88 6.28 13.20 -0.19
N GLY A 89 7.48 12.80 -0.62
CA GLY A 89 7.74 12.46 -2.01
C GLY A 89 6.92 11.24 -2.49
N PHE A 90 6.51 10.37 -1.58
CA PHE A 90 5.61 9.26 -1.88
C PHE A 90 4.18 9.77 -2.09
N ASP A 91 3.61 10.43 -1.11
CA ASP A 91 2.19 10.84 -1.09
C ASP A 91 1.87 11.84 -2.19
N ILE A 92 2.73 12.84 -2.39
CA ILE A 92 2.58 13.81 -3.49
C ILE A 92 2.73 13.13 -4.85
N GLY A 93 3.57 12.09 -4.93
CA GLY A 93 3.69 11.25 -6.11
C GLY A 93 2.44 10.42 -6.38
N VAL A 94 1.84 9.82 -5.33
CA VAL A 94 0.59 9.05 -5.42
C VAL A 94 -0.56 9.96 -5.84
N LEU A 95 -0.74 11.13 -5.20
CA LEU A 95 -1.77 12.11 -5.58
C LEU A 95 -1.68 12.46 -7.07
N SER A 96 -0.48 12.81 -7.54
CA SER A 96 -0.26 13.23 -8.92
C SER A 96 -0.50 12.10 -9.92
N ALA A 97 0.03 10.90 -9.65
CA ALA A 97 -0.10 9.74 -10.53
C ALA A 97 -1.55 9.24 -10.59
N SER A 98 -2.22 9.19 -9.44
CA SER A 98 -3.60 8.72 -9.38
C SER A 98 -4.58 9.70 -10.03
N LEU A 99 -4.38 11.03 -9.91
CA LEU A 99 -5.16 12.00 -10.67
C LEU A 99 -4.93 11.85 -12.19
N ALA A 100 -3.66 11.69 -12.60
CA ALA A 100 -3.30 11.54 -14.01
C ALA A 100 -3.90 10.27 -14.65
N ALA A 101 -4.01 9.18 -13.89
CA ALA A 101 -4.64 7.94 -14.35
C ALA A 101 -6.13 8.12 -14.73
N TRP A 102 -6.77 9.18 -14.23
CA TRP A 102 -8.14 9.58 -14.57
C TRP A 102 -8.17 10.84 -15.45
N GLY A 103 -7.06 11.17 -16.13
CA GLY A 103 -6.97 12.33 -17.04
C GLY A 103 -7.06 13.69 -16.33
N LYS A 104 -6.84 13.75 -15.02
CA LYS A 104 -6.86 15.00 -14.24
C LYS A 104 -5.45 15.47 -13.93
N ARG A 105 -5.28 16.77 -13.82
CA ARG A 105 -4.02 17.38 -13.37
C ARG A 105 -4.05 17.58 -11.86
N ALA A 106 -2.95 17.25 -11.18
CA ALA A 106 -2.80 17.62 -9.79
C ALA A 106 -2.68 19.15 -9.66
N PRO A 107 -3.29 19.75 -8.61
CA PRO A 107 -3.07 21.16 -8.33
C PRO A 107 -1.61 21.45 -7.97
N PRO A 108 -1.15 22.69 -8.01
CA PRO A 108 0.13 23.07 -7.41
C PRO A 108 0.04 22.79 -5.90
N VAL A 109 1.06 22.15 -5.34
CA VAL A 109 1.10 21.80 -3.91
C VAL A 109 2.42 22.29 -3.32
N THR A 110 2.32 23.06 -2.24
CA THR A 110 3.47 23.40 -1.39
C THR A 110 3.53 22.43 -0.24
N TYR A 111 4.59 21.64 -0.10
CA TYR A 111 4.65 20.62 0.92
C TYR A 111 5.92 20.60 1.77
N LEU A 112 5.82 20.09 2.98
CA LEU A 112 6.90 19.85 3.92
C LEU A 112 6.91 18.38 4.36
N CYS A 113 8.07 17.74 4.26
CA CYS A 113 8.24 16.33 4.67
C CYS A 113 8.53 16.23 6.16
N THR A 114 7.64 15.62 6.94
CA THR A 114 7.80 15.49 8.40
C THR A 114 8.90 14.50 8.80
N VAL A 115 9.33 13.58 7.92
CA VAL A 115 10.59 12.81 8.15
C VAL A 115 11.79 13.75 8.24
N ARG A 116 11.88 14.76 7.35
CA ARG A 116 12.97 15.74 7.38
C ARG A 116 12.89 16.63 8.61
N VAL A 117 11.67 17.05 8.97
CA VAL A 117 11.40 17.80 10.22
C VAL A 117 11.87 16.97 11.43
N ALA A 118 11.45 15.71 11.51
CA ALA A 118 11.80 14.83 12.63
C ALA A 118 13.32 14.57 12.72
N ARG A 119 14.01 14.44 11.59
CA ARG A 119 15.49 14.30 11.58
C ARG A 119 16.20 15.52 12.15
N GLN A 120 15.65 16.71 11.95
CA GLN A 120 16.26 17.95 12.43
C GLN A 120 15.84 18.31 13.87
N VAL A 121 14.61 18.01 14.26
CA VAL A 121 14.05 18.41 15.57
C VAL A 121 14.19 17.28 16.60
N PHE A 122 13.99 16.03 16.20
CA PHE A 122 13.99 14.84 17.03
C PHE A 122 14.95 13.77 16.50
N PRO A 123 16.24 14.07 16.29
CA PRO A 123 17.18 13.11 15.73
C PRO A 123 17.30 11.88 16.64
N HIS A 124 17.39 10.68 16.03
CA HIS A 124 17.53 9.45 16.82
C HIS A 124 18.20 8.34 16.00
N PRO A 125 19.12 7.56 16.60
CA PRO A 125 19.81 6.46 15.89
C PRO A 125 18.89 5.41 15.31
N ALA A 126 17.75 5.12 15.96
CA ALA A 126 16.74 4.17 15.44
C ALA A 126 15.96 4.69 14.23
N GLY A 127 16.23 5.93 13.76
CA GLY A 127 15.60 6.54 12.60
C GLY A 127 14.34 7.33 12.93
N CYS A 128 13.74 7.90 11.88
CA CYS A 128 12.60 8.83 11.96
C CYS A 128 11.40 8.35 11.15
N GLY A 129 11.12 7.05 11.11
CA GLY A 129 9.85 6.51 10.58
C GLY A 129 8.67 6.90 11.48
N LEU A 130 7.47 7.00 10.92
CA LEU A 130 6.26 7.54 11.56
C LEU A 130 6.02 6.93 12.94
N ALA A 131 5.86 5.62 13.03
CA ALA A 131 5.61 4.91 14.28
C ALA A 131 6.72 5.13 15.34
N LYS A 132 7.98 5.25 14.88
CA LYS A 132 9.12 5.47 15.80
C LYS A 132 9.11 6.87 16.38
N VAL A 133 8.81 7.88 15.57
CA VAL A 133 8.72 9.28 16.04
C VAL A 133 7.50 9.46 16.91
N ALA A 134 6.35 8.98 16.47
CA ALA A 134 5.10 9.04 17.23
C ALA A 134 5.23 8.37 18.60
N GLY A 135 5.78 7.16 18.65
CA GLY A 135 6.01 6.46 19.93
C GLY A 135 6.89 7.23 20.91
N ARG A 136 7.94 7.91 20.43
CA ARG A 136 8.81 8.76 21.28
C ARG A 136 8.11 10.02 21.77
N LEU A 137 7.19 10.56 20.99
CA LEU A 137 6.41 11.75 21.32
C LEU A 137 5.13 11.44 22.10
N GLY A 138 4.86 10.15 22.37
CA GLY A 138 3.65 9.71 23.09
C GLY A 138 2.37 9.83 22.24
N ILE A 139 2.48 9.96 20.92
CA ILE A 139 1.34 10.02 19.99
C ILE A 139 0.80 8.62 19.80
N ARG A 140 -0.46 8.41 20.16
CA ARG A 140 -1.18 7.13 19.98
C ARG A 140 -1.99 7.18 18.69
N PHE A 141 -1.85 6.17 17.85
CA PHE A 141 -2.57 6.04 16.58
C PHE A 141 -2.50 4.57 16.09
N GLU A 142 -3.39 4.20 15.19
CA GLU A 142 -3.39 2.88 14.54
C GLU A 142 -2.58 2.97 13.25
N HIS A 143 -1.34 2.44 13.28
CA HIS A 143 -0.41 2.53 12.15
C HIS A 143 -0.90 1.71 10.95
N HIS A 144 -0.81 2.29 9.74
CA HIS A 144 -1.32 1.80 8.48
C HIS A 144 -2.85 1.95 8.28
N ASP A 145 -3.50 2.78 9.09
CA ASP A 145 -4.73 3.44 8.73
C ASP A 145 -4.40 4.84 8.21
N ALA A 146 -4.78 5.13 6.97
CA ALA A 146 -4.39 6.39 6.32
C ALA A 146 -4.79 7.64 7.12
N GLY A 147 -5.97 7.63 7.77
CA GLY A 147 -6.43 8.75 8.60
C GLY A 147 -5.63 8.90 9.88
N GLU A 148 -5.29 7.79 10.50
CA GLU A 148 -4.46 7.75 11.71
C GLU A 148 -3.00 8.13 11.39
N ASP A 149 -2.46 7.69 10.24
CA ASP A 149 -1.11 8.04 9.80
C ASP A 149 -1.02 9.55 9.44
N ALA A 150 -2.04 10.12 8.78
CA ALA A 150 -2.15 11.56 8.55
C ALA A 150 -2.26 12.35 9.87
N TYR A 151 -3.03 11.84 10.85
CA TYR A 151 -3.11 12.43 12.18
C TYR A 151 -1.75 12.41 12.90
N ALA A 152 -1.07 11.28 12.92
CA ALA A 152 0.25 11.16 13.53
C ALA A 152 1.27 12.08 12.84
N CYS A 153 1.22 12.21 11.53
CA CYS A 153 2.02 13.16 10.76
C CYS A 153 1.77 14.62 11.21
N ALA A 154 0.49 15.01 11.40
CA ALA A 154 0.10 16.33 11.87
C ALA A 154 0.63 16.59 13.31
N GLU A 155 0.46 15.63 14.21
CA GLU A 155 0.93 15.76 15.60
C GLU A 155 2.46 15.87 15.71
N ILE A 156 3.21 15.17 14.85
CA ILE A 156 4.67 15.32 14.75
C ILE A 156 5.04 16.76 14.35
N ALA A 157 4.32 17.33 13.38
CA ALA A 157 4.57 18.73 12.97
C ALA A 157 4.21 19.72 14.09
N LEU A 158 3.12 19.49 14.81
CA LEU A 158 2.71 20.29 15.97
C LEU A 158 3.73 20.19 17.13
N ALA A 159 4.25 19.00 17.39
CA ALA A 159 5.32 18.82 18.36
C ALA A 159 6.58 19.59 17.96
N ALA A 160 6.97 19.54 16.68
CA ALA A 160 8.11 20.31 16.16
C ALA A 160 7.87 21.82 16.22
N MET A 161 6.65 22.29 15.97
CA MET A 161 6.25 23.69 16.11
C MET A 161 6.47 24.17 17.55
N ARG A 162 5.96 23.42 18.53
CA ARG A 162 6.14 23.72 19.97
C ARG A 162 7.61 23.70 20.38
N GLU A 163 8.35 22.67 19.99
CA GLU A 163 9.78 22.51 20.32
C GLU A 163 10.64 23.65 19.77
N ARG A 164 10.28 24.21 18.62
CA ARG A 164 11.03 25.27 17.95
C ARG A 164 10.46 26.66 18.18
N GLY A 165 9.40 26.81 18.95
CA GLY A 165 8.76 28.10 19.19
C GLY A 165 8.23 28.77 17.93
N ALA A 166 7.81 27.98 16.94
CA ALA A 166 7.20 28.52 15.73
C ALA A 166 5.78 28.99 16.01
N ALA A 167 5.35 30.10 15.42
CA ALA A 167 4.03 30.68 15.65
C ALA A 167 2.91 29.81 15.07
N SER A 168 3.20 29.09 13.97
CA SER A 168 2.30 28.13 13.33
C SER A 168 3.10 27.00 12.67
N VAL A 169 2.41 25.92 12.29
CA VAL A 169 3.04 24.85 11.48
C VAL A 169 3.50 25.39 10.13
N ALA A 170 2.80 26.35 9.56
CA ALA A 170 3.19 27.01 8.31
C ALA A 170 4.51 27.79 8.41
N ASP A 171 4.93 28.18 9.63
CA ASP A 171 6.21 28.85 9.89
C ASP A 171 7.40 27.88 9.99
N LEU A 172 7.16 26.58 10.17
CA LEU A 172 8.22 25.58 10.32
C LEU A 172 9.29 25.64 9.24
N PRO A 173 8.96 25.78 7.92
CA PRO A 173 9.97 25.88 6.88
C PRO A 173 10.97 27.02 7.12
N ARG A 174 10.48 28.18 7.58
CA ARG A 174 11.30 29.35 7.88
C ARG A 174 12.15 29.13 9.14
N VAL A 175 11.54 28.68 10.24
CA VAL A 175 12.20 28.48 11.52
C VAL A 175 13.29 27.41 11.43
N LEU A 176 13.01 26.33 10.69
CA LEU A 176 13.96 25.23 10.50
C LEU A 176 15.00 25.51 9.39
N LYS A 177 14.91 26.66 8.69
CA LYS A 177 15.71 26.95 7.48
C LYS A 177 15.61 25.80 6.45
N MET A 178 14.44 25.20 6.38
CA MET A 178 14.13 24.07 5.51
C MET A 178 13.03 24.49 4.54
N PRO A 179 13.37 24.89 3.31
CA PRO A 179 12.36 25.36 2.37
C PRO A 179 11.32 24.27 2.11
N ALA A 180 10.05 24.67 2.13
CA ALA A 180 8.98 23.85 1.62
C ALA A 180 9.19 23.64 0.12
N VAL A 181 8.83 22.44 -0.36
CA VAL A 181 8.96 22.12 -1.78
C VAL A 181 7.67 22.49 -2.49
N VAL A 182 7.78 23.31 -3.52
CA VAL A 182 6.67 23.63 -4.42
C VAL A 182 6.70 22.64 -5.56
N ARG A 183 5.63 21.85 -5.72
CA ARG A 183 5.40 21.05 -6.91
C ARG A 183 4.39 21.76 -7.78
N ALA A 184 4.84 22.23 -8.95
CA ALA A 184 3.96 22.81 -9.95
C ALA A 184 2.90 21.80 -10.39
N GLY A 185 1.68 22.25 -10.62
CA GLY A 185 0.60 21.43 -11.15
C GLY A 185 0.97 20.85 -12.51
N GLY A 186 0.84 19.56 -12.65
CA GLY A 186 1.17 18.81 -13.85
C GLY A 186 2.07 17.61 -13.51
N TYR A 187 1.54 16.43 -13.61
CA TYR A 187 2.34 15.20 -13.56
C TYR A 187 3.02 15.03 -14.91
N HIS A 188 4.34 15.20 -14.95
CA HIS A 188 5.17 14.59 -15.97
C HIS A 188 5.69 13.27 -15.38
N PRO A 189 5.27 12.12 -15.89
CA PRO A 189 5.93 10.88 -15.51
C PRO A 189 7.40 11.02 -15.90
N ASP A 190 8.29 10.86 -14.92
CA ASP A 190 9.71 10.71 -15.22
C ASP A 190 9.85 9.46 -16.09
N PRO A 191 10.38 9.56 -17.33
CA PRO A 191 10.53 8.43 -18.23
C PRO A 191 11.36 7.29 -17.62
N GLU A 192 12.27 7.60 -16.69
CA GLU A 192 13.07 6.58 -15.98
C GLU A 192 12.25 5.83 -14.92
N ASN A 193 11.31 6.47 -14.25
CA ASN A 193 10.40 5.80 -13.31
C ASN A 193 9.35 4.91 -14.00
N LEU A 194 8.98 5.21 -15.25
CA LEU A 194 8.16 4.32 -16.07
C LEU A 194 8.94 3.08 -16.53
N ARG A 195 10.26 3.19 -16.69
CA ARG A 195 11.13 2.06 -17.10
C ARG A 195 11.46 1.12 -15.93
N SER A 196 11.40 1.59 -14.68
CA SER A 196 11.68 0.75 -13.50
C SER A 196 10.48 -0.11 -13.06
N THR A 197 9.27 0.13 -13.58
CA THR A 197 8.07 -0.68 -13.30
C THR A 197 7.77 -1.73 -14.37
N ALA A 198 8.53 -1.77 -15.49
CA ALA A 198 8.51 -2.93 -16.35
C ALA A 198 9.21 -4.09 -15.60
N PRO A 199 8.60 -5.29 -15.51
CA PRO A 199 9.28 -6.44 -14.95
C PRO A 199 10.58 -6.63 -15.76
N ARG A 200 11.72 -6.54 -15.08
CA ARG A 200 13.02 -6.83 -15.66
C ARG A 200 12.95 -8.22 -16.28
N ALA A 201 12.93 -8.29 -17.60
CA ALA A 201 12.92 -9.54 -18.33
C ALA A 201 14.16 -10.33 -17.91
N LEU A 202 13.96 -11.36 -17.11
CA LEU A 202 14.96 -12.40 -16.91
C LEU A 202 15.23 -13.03 -18.28
N GLY A 203 16.50 -13.03 -18.66
CA GLY A 203 17.03 -13.40 -19.96
C GLY A 203 16.27 -14.52 -20.65
N THR A 204 15.90 -14.25 -21.88
CA THR A 204 15.29 -15.19 -22.81
C THR A 204 16.26 -16.29 -23.16
N THR A 205 16.13 -17.46 -22.57
CA THR A 205 16.45 -18.69 -23.27
C THR A 205 15.21 -19.03 -24.10
N ARG A 206 15.33 -18.83 -25.41
CA ARG A 206 14.36 -19.32 -26.41
C ARG A 206 14.19 -20.81 -26.23
N ASN A 207 13.03 -21.23 -25.78
CA ASN A 207 12.51 -22.53 -26.16
C ASN A 207 11.03 -22.42 -26.55
N ARG A 208 10.75 -23.05 -27.69
CA ARG A 208 9.58 -22.95 -28.56
C ARG A 208 8.33 -23.49 -27.85
N MET A 209 7.21 -22.78 -28.02
CA MET A 209 5.87 -23.11 -27.56
C MET A 209 5.35 -24.47 -28.06
N PRO A 210 4.40 -25.05 -27.31
CA PRO A 210 3.08 -25.21 -27.90
C PRO A 210 1.99 -24.46 -27.14
N SER A 211 0.97 -24.03 -27.90
CA SER A 211 -0.21 -23.32 -27.48
C SER A 211 -1.10 -24.18 -26.58
N ALA A 212 -1.26 -23.77 -25.34
CA ALA A 212 -2.39 -24.09 -24.47
C ALA A 212 -2.39 -23.07 -23.34
N ASP A 213 -3.58 -22.72 -22.87
CA ASP A 213 -3.85 -21.78 -21.76
C ASP A 213 -2.75 -21.83 -20.68
N PRO A 214 -2.02 -20.74 -20.40
CA PRO A 214 -0.93 -20.78 -19.42
C PRO A 214 -1.53 -21.14 -18.07
N GLY A 215 -1.30 -22.36 -17.61
CA GLY A 215 -1.86 -22.93 -16.40
C GLY A 215 -1.71 -21.98 -15.20
N LEU A 216 -2.74 -21.86 -14.39
CA LEU A 216 -2.77 -20.99 -13.23
C LEU A 216 -1.55 -21.23 -12.35
N ARG A 217 -0.79 -20.18 -12.07
CA ARG A 217 0.46 -20.24 -11.33
C ARG A 217 0.49 -19.18 -10.24
N PHE A 218 0.85 -19.57 -9.02
CA PHE A 218 0.87 -18.73 -7.84
C PHE A 218 2.25 -18.76 -7.19
N ALA A 219 2.76 -17.61 -6.76
CA ALA A 219 3.95 -17.52 -5.94
C ALA A 219 3.53 -17.28 -4.48
N ILE A 220 3.92 -18.18 -3.57
CA ILE A 220 3.57 -18.16 -2.15
C ILE A 220 4.84 -18.00 -1.31
N ARG A 221 4.82 -17.13 -0.32
CA ARG A 221 5.91 -16.99 0.65
C ARG A 221 5.86 -18.10 1.70
N GLY A 222 6.99 -18.77 1.90
CA GLY A 222 7.15 -19.71 3.00
C GLY A 222 7.47 -19.05 4.34
N SER A 223 7.43 -19.83 5.43
CA SER A 223 7.72 -19.36 6.80
C SER A 223 9.12 -18.78 6.98
N THR A 224 10.09 -19.25 6.18
CA THR A 224 11.49 -18.80 6.18
C THR A 224 11.75 -17.65 5.21
N GLY A 225 10.69 -17.07 4.59
CA GLY A 225 10.79 -15.99 3.62
C GLY A 225 11.05 -16.44 2.17
N ASN A 226 11.36 -17.72 1.93
CA ASN A 226 11.53 -18.27 0.58
C ASN A 226 10.23 -18.20 -0.21
N ARG A 227 10.33 -18.08 -1.53
CA ARG A 227 9.18 -18.11 -2.45
C ARG A 227 9.03 -19.48 -3.05
N TYR A 228 7.80 -19.99 -3.08
CA TYR A 228 7.44 -21.27 -3.68
C TYR A 228 6.40 -21.07 -4.75
N ALA A 229 6.50 -21.84 -5.85
CA ALA A 229 5.55 -21.82 -6.94
C ALA A 229 4.49 -22.94 -6.74
N VAL A 230 3.22 -22.56 -6.75
CA VAL A 230 2.08 -23.48 -6.85
C VAL A 230 1.53 -23.36 -8.26
N VAL A 231 1.45 -24.48 -8.98
CA VAL A 231 1.05 -24.53 -10.40
C VAL A 231 -0.09 -25.52 -10.57
N LEU A 232 -1.15 -25.11 -11.28
CA LEU A 232 -2.21 -26.00 -11.71
C LEU A 232 -1.75 -26.81 -12.94
N GLU A 233 -1.80 -28.12 -12.84
CA GLU A 233 -1.54 -29.07 -13.93
C GLU A 233 -2.83 -29.83 -14.22
N GLU A 234 -3.22 -29.93 -15.48
CA GLU A 234 -4.31 -30.83 -15.90
C GLU A 234 -3.75 -32.24 -16.08
N ARG A 235 -4.31 -33.21 -15.39
CA ARG A 235 -3.96 -34.63 -15.48
C ARG A 235 -5.15 -35.43 -15.97
N SER A 236 -4.89 -36.63 -16.41
CA SER A 236 -5.96 -37.58 -16.81
C SER A 236 -6.95 -37.87 -15.66
N THR A 237 -6.53 -37.66 -14.42
CA THR A 237 -7.36 -37.82 -13.20
C THR A 237 -8.04 -36.53 -12.75
N GLY A 238 -7.90 -35.42 -13.50
CA GLY A 238 -8.43 -34.10 -13.19
C GLY A 238 -7.36 -33.09 -12.77
N PRO A 239 -7.76 -31.88 -12.33
CA PRO A 239 -6.86 -30.80 -11.97
C PRO A 239 -5.99 -31.19 -10.75
N TYR A 240 -4.70 -30.92 -10.85
CA TYR A 240 -3.72 -31.21 -9.80
C TYR A 240 -2.85 -30.00 -9.50
N LEU A 241 -2.74 -29.61 -8.24
CA LEU A 241 -1.88 -28.51 -7.80
C LEU A 241 -0.51 -29.06 -7.35
N ARG A 242 0.54 -28.63 -8.04
CA ARG A 242 1.93 -28.95 -7.71
C ARG A 242 2.58 -27.75 -7.04
N CYS A 243 3.30 -27.99 -5.94
CA CYS A 243 4.16 -27.00 -5.28
C CYS A 243 5.64 -27.47 -5.36
N ASP A 244 6.55 -26.52 -5.55
CA ASP A 244 7.99 -26.76 -5.57
C ASP A 244 8.66 -26.71 -4.19
N CYS A 245 7.91 -26.57 -3.09
CA CYS A 245 8.45 -26.74 -1.74
C CYS A 245 8.82 -28.21 -1.46
N THR A 246 9.63 -28.44 -0.42
CA THR A 246 10.09 -29.78 -0.05
C THR A 246 8.95 -30.80 0.07
N ALA A 247 7.85 -30.45 0.74
CA ALA A 247 6.68 -31.32 0.85
C ALA A 247 6.04 -31.59 -0.52
N GLY A 248 5.90 -30.55 -1.36
CA GLY A 248 5.33 -30.65 -2.70
C GLY A 248 6.17 -31.48 -3.66
N LEU A 249 7.49 -31.38 -3.60
CA LEU A 249 8.43 -32.21 -4.38
C LEU A 249 8.28 -33.70 -4.03
N HIS A 250 7.98 -34.00 -2.77
CA HIS A 250 7.69 -35.37 -2.31
C HIS A 250 6.24 -35.77 -2.47
N ARG A 251 5.44 -35.04 -3.26
CA ARG A 251 3.99 -35.28 -3.51
C ARG A 251 3.16 -35.34 -2.22
N ARG A 252 3.60 -34.66 -1.15
CA ARG A 252 2.84 -34.53 0.09
C ARG A 252 2.01 -33.26 0.06
N ARG A 253 0.87 -33.28 0.75
CA ARG A 253 0.06 -32.07 0.98
C ARG A 253 0.91 -31.02 1.69
N CYS A 254 0.86 -29.79 1.20
CA CYS A 254 1.64 -28.69 1.76
C CYS A 254 0.76 -27.46 1.98
N ARG A 255 1.08 -26.69 3.01
CA ARG A 255 0.35 -25.49 3.39
C ARG A 255 0.24 -24.44 2.26
N HIS A 256 1.16 -24.42 1.29
CA HIS A 256 1.12 -23.46 0.17
C HIS A 256 0.00 -23.81 -0.82
N VAL A 257 -0.22 -25.09 -1.07
CA VAL A 257 -1.38 -25.58 -1.83
C VAL A 257 -2.67 -25.34 -1.06
N ASP A 258 -2.67 -25.70 0.24
CA ASP A 258 -3.85 -25.52 1.10
C ASP A 258 -4.26 -24.04 1.15
N ALA A 259 -3.33 -23.12 1.30
CA ALA A 259 -3.61 -21.68 1.31
C ALA A 259 -4.32 -21.22 0.03
N VAL A 260 -3.85 -21.64 -1.15
CA VAL A 260 -4.48 -21.26 -2.43
C VAL A 260 -5.89 -21.86 -2.55
N VAL A 261 -6.06 -23.12 -2.19
CA VAL A 261 -7.36 -23.81 -2.24
C VAL A 261 -8.36 -23.22 -1.25
N GLU A 262 -7.91 -22.89 -0.04
CA GLU A 262 -8.74 -22.27 0.99
C GLU A 262 -8.99 -20.77 0.76
N GLY A 263 -8.34 -20.16 -0.26
CA GLY A 263 -8.43 -18.72 -0.52
C GLY A 263 -7.70 -17.86 0.51
N ASP A 264 -6.73 -18.42 1.25
CA ASP A 264 -5.85 -17.68 2.12
C ASP A 264 -4.73 -17.03 1.29
N VAL A 265 -4.87 -15.75 1.02
CA VAL A 265 -3.94 -14.98 0.20
C VAL A 265 -2.88 -14.24 1.02
N THR A 266 -2.78 -14.50 2.32
CA THR A 266 -1.86 -13.84 3.25
C THR A 266 -0.41 -13.87 2.77
N ASP A 267 0.05 -14.98 2.22
CA ASP A 267 1.42 -15.18 1.75
C ASP A 267 1.52 -15.25 0.21
N LEU A 268 0.46 -14.88 -0.53
CA LEU A 268 0.47 -14.80 -1.99
C LEU A 268 1.31 -13.61 -2.45
N VAL A 269 2.43 -13.88 -3.15
CA VAL A 269 3.38 -12.85 -3.63
C VAL A 269 3.18 -12.51 -5.11
N SER A 270 2.43 -13.33 -5.86
CA SER A 270 2.19 -13.10 -7.29
C SER A 270 1.11 -12.06 -7.57
N GLY A 271 0.29 -11.69 -6.59
CA GLY A 271 -0.73 -10.65 -6.73
C GLY A 271 -1.91 -10.99 -7.64
N ASN A 272 -2.01 -12.22 -8.12
CA ASN A 272 -3.04 -12.66 -9.07
C ASN A 272 -4.26 -13.26 -8.35
N PHE A 273 -4.95 -12.45 -7.55
CA PHE A 273 -6.13 -12.87 -6.76
C PHE A 273 -7.27 -13.41 -7.61
N GLY A 274 -7.56 -12.80 -8.77
CA GLY A 274 -8.57 -13.30 -9.69
C GLY A 274 -8.26 -14.71 -10.22
N ASP A 275 -6.98 -15.11 -10.27
CA ASP A 275 -6.59 -16.47 -10.63
C ASP A 275 -6.85 -17.43 -9.46
N VAL A 276 -6.72 -17.00 -8.21
CA VAL A 276 -7.10 -17.80 -7.04
C VAL A 276 -8.61 -18.04 -7.03
N GLU A 277 -9.41 -17.03 -7.32
CA GLU A 277 -10.87 -17.15 -7.45
C GLU A 277 -11.23 -18.11 -8.58
N ARG A 278 -10.67 -17.94 -9.79
CA ARG A 278 -10.88 -18.84 -10.94
C ARG A 278 -10.46 -20.28 -10.65
N LEU A 279 -9.33 -20.48 -9.93
CA LEU A 279 -8.92 -21.81 -9.52
C LEU A 279 -9.97 -22.45 -8.59
N ARG A 280 -10.42 -21.71 -7.59
CA ARG A 280 -11.40 -22.20 -6.62
C ARG A 280 -12.73 -22.52 -7.26
N GLU A 281 -13.20 -21.69 -8.20
CA GLU A 281 -14.37 -21.99 -9.02
C GLU A 281 -14.21 -23.30 -9.83
N ARG A 282 -13.03 -23.51 -10.45
CA ARG A 282 -12.72 -24.77 -11.16
C ARG A 282 -12.69 -25.99 -10.24
N LEU A 283 -12.20 -25.83 -9.01
CA LEU A 283 -12.18 -26.90 -8.02
C LEU A 283 -13.55 -27.14 -7.38
N ALA A 284 -14.42 -26.12 -7.33
CA ALA A 284 -15.76 -26.16 -6.75
C ALA A 284 -16.83 -26.82 -7.64
N VAL A 285 -16.50 -27.22 -8.87
CA VAL A 285 -17.43 -27.95 -9.79
C VAL A 285 -18.06 -29.22 -9.17
N ALA A 286 -17.70 -29.54 -7.91
CA ALA A 286 -18.26 -30.60 -7.09
C ALA A 286 -19.16 -30.14 -5.93
N GLY A 287 -19.71 -28.90 -5.94
CA GLY A 287 -20.82 -28.54 -5.04
C GLY A 287 -20.48 -27.91 -3.69
N THR A 288 -19.24 -27.43 -3.47
CA THR A 288 -18.88 -26.69 -2.25
C THR A 288 -18.95 -25.17 -2.50
N PRO A 289 -19.62 -24.37 -1.64
CA PRO A 289 -19.62 -22.92 -1.75
C PRO A 289 -18.19 -22.35 -1.68
N VAL A 290 -17.87 -21.42 -2.56
CA VAL A 290 -16.57 -20.73 -2.58
C VAL A 290 -16.66 -19.56 -1.59
N GLU A 291 -16.01 -19.66 -0.44
CA GLU A 291 -15.91 -18.55 0.51
C GLU A 291 -15.04 -17.42 -0.05
N PRO A 292 -15.23 -16.16 0.39
CA PRO A 292 -14.38 -15.03 0.00
C PRO A 292 -12.90 -15.27 0.29
N LEU A 293 -12.02 -14.60 -0.46
CA LEU A 293 -10.58 -14.60 -0.16
C LEU A 293 -10.34 -13.98 1.22
N ARG A 294 -9.35 -14.49 1.94
CA ARG A 294 -9.03 -14.01 3.29
C ARG A 294 -7.54 -13.76 3.48
N VAL A 295 -7.22 -12.80 4.32
CA VAL A 295 -5.88 -12.53 4.84
C VAL A 295 -5.90 -12.75 6.35
N ARG A 296 -5.00 -13.58 6.89
CA ARG A 296 -4.94 -13.86 8.33
C ARG A 296 -4.29 -12.73 9.09
N ALA A 297 -4.86 -12.36 10.24
CA ALA A 297 -4.25 -11.41 11.16
C ALA A 297 -2.90 -11.92 11.71
N ALA A 298 -1.99 -10.98 12.04
CA ALA A 298 -0.62 -11.30 12.46
C ALA A 298 -0.54 -12.17 13.74
N THR A 299 -1.56 -12.13 14.60
CA THR A 299 -1.65 -12.88 15.86
C THR A 299 -1.85 -14.39 15.70
N GLU A 300 -2.50 -14.84 14.62
CA GLU A 300 -2.73 -16.28 14.38
C GLU A 300 -1.48 -17.04 13.88
N ARG A 301 -0.41 -16.32 13.54
CA ARG A 301 0.81 -16.94 13.00
C ARG A 301 1.68 -17.60 14.04
N ARG A 302 1.59 -17.19 15.33
CA ARG A 302 2.46 -17.72 16.40
C ARG A 302 2.00 -19.08 16.95
N SER A 303 0.72 -19.43 16.86
CA SER A 303 0.20 -20.66 17.45
C SER A 303 0.45 -21.95 16.64
N ARG A 304 0.81 -21.84 15.34
CA ARG A 304 1.11 -23.02 14.50
C ARG A 304 2.61 -23.34 14.32
N ALA A 305 3.50 -22.46 14.75
CA ALA A 305 4.95 -22.69 14.67
C ALA A 305 5.51 -23.50 15.87
N GLY A 306 4.66 -23.88 16.84
CA GLY A 306 5.03 -24.60 18.05
C GLY A 306 4.57 -26.04 18.13
N LEU A 307 4.02 -26.62 17.06
CA LEU A 307 3.60 -28.02 17.00
C LEU A 307 4.15 -28.66 15.71
N GLY A 308 5.42 -28.96 15.72
CA GLY A 308 6.08 -29.69 14.65
C GLY A 308 7.50 -30.01 15.05
#